data_2b7e94947f1316979f6c22a813cffd9e
#
_entry.id   2b7e94947f1316979f6c22a813cffd9e
#
_cell.length_a   1.000
_cell.length_b   1.000
_cell.length_c   1.000
_cell.angle_alpha   90.00
_cell.angle_beta   90.00
_cell.angle_gamma   90.00
#
_symmetry.space_group_name_H-M   'P 1'
#
loop_
_entity.id
_entity.type
_entity.pdbx_description
1 polymer ?
#
loop_
_entity_poly.entity_id
_entity_poly.type
_entity_poly.pdbx_seq_one_letter_code
_entity_poly.pdbx_strand_id
1 'polypeptide(L)'
;MEQQEQQLMKLEGTVEHVIYENADSGYAVFEVDAGGTDVVVAGNVGGVDNGMSVTVYGHMVNHPSYGEQFRAETIEARLPEDRTAILSYLSSGVLPYIGPSTAKKIVAKFGDDTLTVIAETPQRLCELKGITEQKAAIISNEFRRMYGVREVVAWFCLLYTSDAADDKA
;
A
#
# COMPACT_ATOMS: atom_id res chain seq x y z
N MET A 1 -34.55 13.12 -3.26
CA MET A 1 -34.22 13.00 -3.10
C MET A 1 -33.63 12.71 -2.62
N GLU A 2 -33.54 12.57 -2.28
CA GLU A 2 -33.06 12.27 -1.74
C GLU A 2 -32.16 11.95 -1.66
N GLN A 3 -31.71 12.08 -1.62
CA GLN A 3 -30.85 11.81 -1.66
C GLN A 3 -30.14 11.23 -1.25
N GLN A 4 -30.20 10.88 -1.03
CA GLN A 4 -29.83 10.26 -0.52
C GLN A 4 -28.81 10.21 -0.21
N GLU A 5 -28.56 10.43 0.33
CA GLU A 5 -27.59 10.53 0.54
C GLU A 5 -27.04 9.59 1.05
N GLN A 6 -26.47 8.84 0.44
CA GLN A 6 -25.80 7.92 0.94
C GLN A 6 -24.57 8.50 1.38
N GLN A 7 -24.28 8.63 2.63
CA GLN A 7 -23.03 9.05 3.13
C GLN A 7 -22.05 7.95 2.93
N LEU A 8 -20.85 8.28 2.51
CA LEU A 8 -19.81 7.29 2.35
C LEU A 8 -19.39 6.75 3.71
N MET A 9 -19.27 5.47 3.80
CA MET A 9 -18.76 4.83 4.98
C MET A 9 -17.26 4.79 4.89
N LYS A 10 -16.59 4.77 6.03
CA LYS A 10 -15.14 4.76 6.09
C LYS A 10 -14.68 3.44 6.69
N LEU A 11 -13.73 2.81 6.01
CA LEU A 11 -13.15 1.56 6.47
C LEU A 11 -11.66 1.75 6.56
N GLU A 12 -11.09 1.53 7.74
CA GLU A 12 -9.65 1.65 7.93
C GLU A 12 -9.08 0.32 8.33
N GLY A 13 -7.93 0.01 7.79
CA GLY A 13 -7.28 -1.24 8.16
C GLY A 13 -6.02 -1.49 7.35
N THR A 14 -5.57 -2.71 7.39
CA THR A 14 -4.36 -3.15 6.71
C THR A 14 -4.74 -4.19 5.65
N VAL A 15 -4.16 -4.06 4.47
CA VAL A 15 -4.44 -5.01 3.40
C VAL A 15 -3.79 -6.34 3.76
N GLU A 16 -4.60 -7.38 3.88
CA GLU A 16 -4.09 -8.69 4.19
C GLU A 16 -3.74 -9.46 2.95
N HIS A 17 -4.57 -9.35 1.94
CA HIS A 17 -4.38 -10.18 0.77
C HIS A 17 -5.11 -9.57 -0.42
N VAL A 18 -4.39 -9.40 -1.52
CA VAL A 18 -5.00 -8.93 -2.76
C VAL A 18 -5.48 -10.18 -3.50
N ILE A 19 -6.80 -10.30 -3.66
CA ILE A 19 -7.40 -11.46 -4.26
C ILE A 19 -7.35 -11.39 -5.78
N TYR A 20 -7.61 -10.22 -6.32
CA TYR A 20 -7.66 -10.04 -7.77
C TYR A 20 -7.35 -8.60 -8.12
N GLU A 21 -6.66 -8.41 -9.21
CA GLU A 21 -6.40 -7.06 -9.68
C GLU A 21 -6.31 -7.08 -11.20
N ASN A 22 -7.01 -6.12 -11.82
CA ASN A 22 -6.93 -5.95 -13.26
C ASN A 22 -6.13 -4.69 -13.52
N ALA A 23 -4.96 -4.85 -14.10
CA ALA A 23 -4.05 -3.73 -14.32
C ALA A 23 -4.61 -2.70 -15.30
N ASP A 24 -5.41 -3.15 -16.25
CA ASP A 24 -5.94 -2.24 -17.26
C ASP A 24 -7.00 -1.31 -16.71
N SER A 25 -7.91 -1.83 -15.92
CA SER A 25 -9.02 -1.04 -15.41
C SER A 25 -8.76 -0.47 -14.03
N GLY A 26 -7.81 -1.04 -13.29
CA GLY A 26 -7.57 -0.66 -11.92
C GLY A 26 -8.55 -1.31 -10.95
N TYR A 27 -9.39 -2.19 -11.43
CA TYR A 27 -10.35 -2.87 -10.57
C TYR A 27 -9.59 -3.88 -9.70
N ALA A 28 -9.87 -3.87 -8.42
CA ALA A 28 -9.18 -4.76 -7.50
C ALA A 28 -10.14 -5.28 -6.45
N VAL A 29 -9.85 -6.50 -5.97
CA VAL A 29 -10.58 -7.11 -4.87
C VAL A 29 -9.54 -7.53 -3.86
N PHE A 30 -9.68 -7.08 -2.64
CA PHE A 30 -8.69 -7.42 -1.61
C PHE A 30 -9.35 -7.47 -0.24
N GLU A 31 -8.68 -8.14 0.68
CA GLU A 31 -9.17 -8.25 2.05
C GLU A 31 -8.45 -7.25 2.93
N VAL A 32 -9.19 -6.59 3.78
CA VAL A 32 -8.65 -5.62 4.72
C VAL A 32 -8.97 -6.10 6.13
N ASP A 33 -7.94 -6.13 6.97
CA ASP A 33 -8.13 -6.42 8.37
C ASP A 33 -8.48 -5.11 9.06
N ALA A 34 -9.72 -4.98 9.41
CA ALA A 34 -10.23 -3.77 10.04
C ALA A 34 -10.46 -4.02 11.51
N GLY A 35 -9.36 -4.07 12.26
CA GLY A 35 -9.46 -4.26 13.69
C GLY A 35 -9.84 -5.66 14.12
N GLY A 36 -9.33 -6.65 13.41
CA GLY A 36 -9.61 -8.04 13.75
C GLY A 36 -10.71 -8.66 12.93
N THR A 37 -11.38 -7.88 12.10
CA THR A 37 -12.41 -8.40 11.22
C THR A 37 -11.95 -8.21 9.79
N ASP A 38 -12.02 -9.26 9.00
CA ASP A 38 -11.63 -9.20 7.61
C ASP A 38 -12.81 -8.75 6.76
N VAL A 39 -12.58 -7.76 5.95
CA VAL A 39 -13.61 -7.23 5.08
C VAL A 39 -13.12 -7.29 3.65
N VAL A 40 -13.94 -7.82 2.75
CA VAL A 40 -13.59 -7.87 1.34
C VAL A 40 -13.96 -6.54 0.71
N VAL A 41 -12.98 -5.92 0.06
CA VAL A 41 -13.15 -4.62 -0.58
C VAL A 41 -13.01 -4.80 -2.08
N ALA A 42 -13.92 -4.22 -2.84
CA ALA A 42 -13.89 -4.31 -4.30
C ALA A 42 -14.16 -2.95 -4.91
N GLY A 43 -13.42 -2.61 -5.93
CA GLY A 43 -13.63 -1.35 -6.63
C GLY A 43 -12.49 -0.99 -7.55
N ASN A 44 -12.60 0.13 -8.23
CA ASN A 44 -11.54 0.58 -9.12
C ASN A 44 -10.52 1.38 -8.33
N VAL A 45 -9.83 0.69 -7.44
CA VAL A 45 -8.89 1.32 -6.53
C VAL A 45 -7.58 0.55 -6.51
N GLY A 46 -7.11 0.14 -7.66
CA GLY A 46 -5.90 -0.65 -7.76
C GLY A 46 -4.69 0.08 -7.21
N GLY A 47 -3.59 -0.63 -7.14
CA GLY A 47 -2.36 -0.07 -6.63
C GLY A 47 -2.13 -0.33 -5.17
N VAL A 48 -2.88 -1.26 -4.58
CA VAL A 48 -2.64 -1.63 -3.19
C VAL A 48 -1.84 -2.93 -3.16
N ASP A 49 -1.03 -3.06 -2.14
CA ASP A 49 -0.22 -4.26 -1.93
C ASP A 49 -0.43 -4.75 -0.52
N ASN A 50 -0.12 -6.02 -0.30
CA ASN A 50 -0.26 -6.61 1.03
C ASN A 50 0.54 -5.79 2.04
N GLY A 51 -0.01 -5.59 3.20
CA GLY A 51 0.65 -4.88 4.28
C GLY A 51 0.45 -3.38 4.30
N MET A 52 -0.11 -2.82 3.24
CA MET A 52 -0.33 -1.38 3.20
C MET A 52 -1.48 -0.99 4.11
N SER A 53 -1.37 0.19 4.69
CA SER A 53 -2.45 0.75 5.49
C SER A 53 -3.39 1.49 4.56
N VAL A 54 -4.67 1.22 4.65
CA VAL A 54 -5.64 1.85 3.75
C VAL A 54 -6.79 2.45 4.51
N THR A 55 -7.32 3.53 3.96
CA THR A 55 -8.59 4.10 4.38
C THR A 55 -9.46 4.10 3.14
N VAL A 56 -10.55 3.37 3.20
CA VAL A 56 -11.41 3.17 2.04
C VAL A 56 -12.75 3.83 2.31
N TYR A 57 -13.26 4.54 1.34
CA TYR A 57 -14.57 5.17 1.44
C TYR A 57 -15.49 4.53 0.43
N GLY A 58 -16.66 4.15 0.87
CA GLY A 58 -17.63 3.50 -0.01
C GLY A 58 -18.84 3.01 0.76
N HIS A 59 -19.37 1.90 0.35
CA HIS A 59 -20.59 1.36 0.94
C HIS A 59 -20.53 -0.15 1.04
N MET A 60 -21.22 -0.70 2.03
CA MET A 60 -21.42 -2.14 2.09
C MET A 60 -22.47 -2.52 1.08
N VAL A 61 -22.19 -3.55 0.31
CA VAL A 61 -23.16 -4.08 -0.63
C VAL A 61 -23.24 -5.58 -0.45
N ASN A 62 -24.36 -6.17 -0.84
CA ASN A 62 -24.54 -7.59 -0.71
C ASN A 62 -24.48 -8.21 -2.10
N HIS A 63 -23.37 -8.85 -2.39
CA HIS A 63 -23.18 -9.46 -3.70
C HIS A 63 -23.93 -10.79 -3.74
N PRO A 64 -24.68 -11.06 -4.81
CA PRO A 64 -25.47 -12.28 -4.86
C PRO A 64 -24.67 -13.55 -4.71
N SER A 65 -23.44 -13.57 -5.21
CA SER A 65 -22.64 -14.77 -5.17
C SER A 65 -21.64 -14.81 -4.05
N TYR A 66 -21.13 -13.65 -3.62
CA TYR A 66 -20.04 -13.62 -2.68
C TYR A 66 -20.37 -13.05 -1.31
N GLY A 67 -21.61 -12.65 -1.09
CA GLY A 67 -22.03 -12.12 0.19
C GLY A 67 -21.68 -10.65 0.36
N GLU A 68 -21.46 -10.25 1.60
CA GLU A 68 -21.21 -8.85 1.86
C GLU A 68 -19.84 -8.42 1.40
N GLN A 69 -19.76 -7.29 0.75
CA GLN A 69 -18.52 -6.70 0.31
C GLN A 69 -18.58 -5.20 0.55
N PHE A 70 -17.41 -4.61 0.75
CA PHE A 70 -17.33 -3.15 0.85
C PHE A 70 -16.98 -2.66 -0.56
N ARG A 71 -17.89 -1.91 -1.15
CA ARG A 71 -17.67 -1.39 -2.48
C ARG A 71 -16.96 -0.07 -2.36
N ALA A 72 -15.73 -0.03 -2.82
CA ALA A 72 -14.89 1.13 -2.66
C ALA A 72 -15.11 2.15 -3.76
N GLU A 73 -15.23 3.41 -3.37
CA GLU A 73 -15.31 4.50 -4.33
C GLU A 73 -13.98 5.24 -4.36
N THR A 74 -13.35 5.45 -3.22
CA THR A 74 -12.03 6.05 -3.18
C THR A 74 -11.22 5.36 -2.11
N ILE A 75 -9.91 5.50 -2.20
CA ILE A 75 -9.02 4.89 -1.25
C ILE A 75 -7.80 5.76 -1.03
N GLU A 76 -7.32 5.77 0.19
CA GLU A 76 -6.04 6.38 0.53
C GLU A 76 -5.17 5.24 1.03
N ALA A 77 -4.04 5.05 0.39
CA ALA A 77 -3.15 3.97 0.78
C ALA A 77 -1.82 4.54 1.21
N ARG A 78 -1.26 3.97 2.24
CA ARG A 78 0.03 4.39 2.75
C ARG A 78 0.94 3.19 2.88
N LEU A 79 2.23 3.43 2.74
CA LEU A 79 3.21 2.37 2.93
C LEU A 79 3.13 1.86 4.36
N PRO A 80 3.46 0.59 4.56
CA PRO A 80 3.39 0.02 5.90
C PRO A 80 4.40 0.69 6.83
N GLU A 81 4.04 0.79 8.10
CA GLU A 81 4.87 1.48 9.07
C GLU A 81 5.40 0.58 10.18
N ASP A 82 4.73 -0.49 10.50
CA ASP A 82 5.23 -1.35 11.56
C ASP A 82 5.83 -2.63 10.98
N ARG A 83 6.59 -3.33 11.80
CA ARG A 83 7.33 -4.50 11.36
C ARG A 83 6.48 -5.56 10.70
N THR A 84 5.33 -5.84 11.28
CA THR A 84 4.47 -6.89 10.78
C THR A 84 3.94 -6.52 9.39
N ALA A 85 3.51 -5.29 9.24
CA ALA A 85 2.99 -4.82 7.96
C ALA A 85 4.10 -4.75 6.92
N ILE A 86 5.29 -4.29 7.32
CA ILE A 86 6.43 -4.21 6.40
C ILE A 86 6.82 -5.61 5.94
N LEU A 87 6.80 -6.58 6.86
CA LEU A 87 7.14 -7.94 6.50
C LEU A 87 6.14 -8.50 5.49
N SER A 88 4.86 -8.24 5.70
CA SER A 88 3.83 -8.68 4.77
C SER A 88 4.03 -8.03 3.39
N TYR A 89 4.32 -6.75 3.40
CA TYR A 89 4.53 -5.99 2.17
C TYR A 89 5.71 -6.57 1.37
N LEU A 90 6.83 -6.77 2.02
CA LEU A 90 8.02 -7.28 1.34
C LEU A 90 7.88 -8.75 0.94
N SER A 91 7.16 -9.54 1.74
CA SER A 91 7.00 -10.95 1.46
C SER A 91 6.11 -11.21 0.26
N SER A 92 5.33 -10.24 -0.14
CA SER A 92 4.40 -10.41 -1.25
C SER A 92 5.09 -10.37 -2.63
N GLY A 93 6.40 -10.12 -2.65
CA GLY A 93 7.11 -10.10 -3.92
C GLY A 93 7.05 -8.77 -4.64
N VAL A 94 6.77 -7.71 -3.90
CA VAL A 94 6.65 -6.38 -4.48
C VAL A 94 7.99 -5.84 -4.97
N LEU A 95 9.09 -6.31 -4.40
CA LEU A 95 10.42 -5.85 -4.81
C LEU A 95 11.25 -7.02 -5.33
N PRO A 96 12.14 -6.76 -6.29
CA PRO A 96 12.97 -7.82 -6.84
C PRO A 96 13.94 -8.35 -5.79
N TYR A 97 14.32 -9.60 -5.91
CA TYR A 97 15.29 -10.28 -5.04
C TYR A 97 14.84 -10.42 -3.59
N ILE A 98 13.64 -10.02 -3.23
CA ILE A 98 13.16 -10.15 -1.87
C ILE A 98 11.96 -11.09 -1.86
N GLY A 99 12.15 -12.29 -1.34
CA GLY A 99 11.07 -13.23 -1.11
C GLY A 99 10.78 -13.27 0.38
N PRO A 100 9.92 -14.18 0.82
CA PRO A 100 9.55 -14.23 2.25
C PRO A 100 10.73 -14.44 3.19
N SER A 101 11.68 -15.28 2.80
CA SER A 101 12.82 -15.57 3.64
C SER A 101 13.72 -14.35 3.79
N THR A 102 14.01 -13.69 2.67
CA THR A 102 14.85 -12.49 2.69
C THR A 102 14.13 -11.36 3.41
N ALA A 103 12.83 -11.25 3.21
CA ALA A 103 12.04 -10.22 3.89
C ALA A 103 12.15 -10.36 5.39
N LYS A 104 12.08 -11.59 5.91
CA LYS A 104 12.22 -11.82 7.33
C LYS A 104 13.56 -11.34 7.85
N LYS A 105 14.62 -11.63 7.10
CA LYS A 105 15.95 -11.24 7.51
C LYS A 105 16.09 -9.72 7.53
N ILE A 106 15.55 -9.07 6.54
CA ILE A 106 15.66 -7.62 6.43
C ILE A 106 14.91 -6.96 7.58
N VAL A 107 13.69 -7.40 7.82
CA VAL A 107 12.86 -6.80 8.87
C VAL A 107 13.45 -7.11 10.25
N ALA A 108 14.01 -8.29 10.43
CA ALA A 108 14.62 -8.63 11.70
C ALA A 108 15.80 -7.72 12.01
N LYS A 109 16.51 -7.29 10.97
CA LYS A 109 17.68 -6.45 11.17
C LYS A 109 17.32 -4.98 11.30
N PHE A 110 16.45 -4.48 10.45
CA PHE A 110 16.16 -3.06 10.40
C PHE A 110 14.83 -2.65 11.04
N GLY A 111 13.98 -3.60 11.31
CA GLY A 111 12.70 -3.32 12.02
C GLY A 111 11.84 -2.31 11.31
N ASP A 112 11.38 -1.32 12.05
CA ASP A 112 10.49 -0.31 11.50
C ASP A 112 11.18 0.62 10.53
N ASP A 113 12.52 0.63 10.51
CA ASP A 113 13.29 1.49 9.62
C ASP A 113 13.54 0.83 8.26
N THR A 114 13.03 -0.37 8.05
CA THR A 114 13.34 -1.14 6.86
C THR A 114 13.12 -0.36 5.56
N LEU A 115 11.97 0.25 5.40
CA LEU A 115 11.68 0.95 4.15
C LEU A 115 12.55 2.19 3.98
N THR A 116 12.88 2.85 5.08
CA THR A 116 13.78 3.99 5.04
C THR A 116 15.18 3.54 4.60
N VAL A 117 15.64 2.41 5.10
CA VAL A 117 16.92 1.87 4.71
C VAL A 117 16.93 1.55 3.22
N ILE A 118 15.88 0.91 2.73
CA ILE A 118 15.80 0.58 1.32
C ILE A 118 15.83 1.84 0.45
N ALA A 119 15.12 2.86 0.87
CA ALA A 119 15.03 4.09 0.08
C ALA A 119 16.26 4.96 0.16
N GLU A 120 16.82 5.11 1.34
CA GLU A 120 17.86 6.11 1.57
C GLU A 120 19.27 5.58 1.77
N THR A 121 19.39 4.41 2.36
CA THR A 121 20.70 3.83 2.60
C THR A 121 20.75 2.38 2.18
N PRO A 122 20.52 2.11 0.88
CA PRO A 122 20.41 0.72 0.42
C PRO A 122 21.70 -0.07 0.60
N GLN A 123 22.83 0.60 0.70
CA GLN A 123 24.08 -0.12 0.91
C GLN A 123 24.07 -0.89 2.23
N ARG A 124 23.22 -0.49 3.17
CA ARG A 124 23.13 -1.23 4.42
C ARG A 124 22.51 -2.61 4.22
N LEU A 125 21.79 -2.80 3.11
CA LEU A 125 21.23 -4.11 2.82
C LEU A 125 22.34 -5.13 2.58
N CYS A 126 23.52 -4.66 2.18
CA CYS A 126 24.64 -5.56 1.95
C CYS A 126 25.19 -6.19 3.22
N GLU A 127 24.77 -5.69 4.37
CA GLU A 127 25.13 -6.29 5.64
C GLU A 127 24.47 -7.66 5.79
N LEU A 128 23.46 -7.94 4.96
CA LEU A 128 22.82 -9.22 4.97
C LEU A 128 23.44 -10.11 3.92
N LYS A 129 23.66 -11.37 4.30
CA LYS A 129 24.26 -12.29 3.40
C LYS A 129 23.35 -12.53 2.21
N GLY A 130 23.90 -12.53 1.05
CA GLY A 130 23.13 -12.80 -0.16
C GLY A 130 22.67 -11.55 -0.90
N ILE A 131 22.82 -10.38 -0.31
CA ILE A 131 22.47 -9.15 -0.99
C ILE A 131 23.75 -8.43 -1.36
N THR A 132 24.04 -8.39 -2.67
CA THR A 132 25.23 -7.70 -3.16
C THR A 132 24.89 -6.23 -3.35
N GLU A 133 25.91 -5.41 -3.58
CA GLU A 133 25.69 -3.99 -3.83
C GLU A 133 24.83 -3.79 -5.06
N GLN A 134 25.01 -4.62 -6.05
CA GLN A 134 24.23 -4.52 -7.27
C GLN A 134 22.76 -4.81 -6.99
N LYS A 135 22.49 -5.87 -6.23
CA LYS A 135 21.11 -6.19 -5.88
C LYS A 135 20.50 -5.11 -5.02
N ALA A 136 21.27 -4.58 -4.07
CA ALA A 136 20.78 -3.52 -3.21
C ALA A 136 20.39 -2.29 -4.04
N ALA A 137 21.20 -1.95 -5.03
CA ALA A 137 20.90 -0.82 -5.89
C ALA A 137 19.65 -1.03 -6.69
N ILE A 138 19.47 -2.25 -7.22
CA ILE A 138 18.28 -2.56 -8.00
C ILE A 138 17.04 -2.52 -7.13
N ILE A 139 17.11 -3.06 -5.93
CA ILE A 139 15.99 -3.05 -5.01
C ILE A 139 15.61 -1.61 -4.67
N SER A 140 16.60 -0.79 -4.36
CA SER A 140 16.36 0.58 -3.99
C SER A 140 15.78 1.38 -5.15
N ASN A 141 16.32 1.19 -6.35
CA ASN A 141 15.82 1.91 -7.52
C ASN A 141 14.38 1.54 -7.81
N GLU A 142 14.05 0.28 -7.68
CA GLU A 142 12.69 -0.15 -7.94
C GLU A 142 11.74 0.40 -6.87
N PHE A 143 12.16 0.35 -5.61
CA PHE A 143 11.32 0.88 -4.53
C PHE A 143 11.11 2.38 -4.71
N ARG A 144 12.16 3.11 -5.04
CA ARG A 144 12.04 4.54 -5.23
C ARG A 144 11.16 4.88 -6.42
N ARG A 145 11.25 4.08 -7.48
CA ARG A 145 10.41 4.30 -8.64
C ARG A 145 8.94 4.22 -8.25
N MET A 146 8.58 3.19 -7.48
CA MET A 146 7.21 3.01 -7.04
C MET A 146 6.80 4.01 -5.98
N TYR A 147 7.67 4.18 -4.98
CA TYR A 147 7.38 5.08 -3.89
C TYR A 147 7.42 6.51 -4.37
N GLY A 148 8.36 6.83 -5.23
CA GLY A 148 8.50 8.17 -5.76
C GLY A 148 7.29 8.60 -6.58
N VAL A 149 6.74 7.68 -7.35
CA VAL A 149 5.55 8.00 -8.12
C VAL A 149 4.40 8.32 -7.16
N ARG A 150 4.24 7.52 -6.11
CA ARG A 150 3.20 7.76 -5.13
C ARG A 150 3.43 9.07 -4.40
N GLU A 151 4.70 9.32 -4.03
CA GLU A 151 5.05 10.53 -3.35
C GLU A 151 4.76 11.74 -4.21
N VAL A 152 5.13 11.67 -5.48
CA VAL A 152 4.91 12.77 -6.38
C VAL A 152 3.42 13.03 -6.56
N VAL A 153 2.63 12.00 -6.70
CA VAL A 153 1.20 12.16 -6.85
C VAL A 153 0.60 12.78 -5.59
N ALA A 154 0.98 12.27 -4.43
CA ALA A 154 0.48 12.80 -3.18
C ALA A 154 0.92 14.24 -2.98
N TRP A 155 2.18 14.52 -3.27
CA TRP A 155 2.72 15.83 -3.12
C TRP A 155 2.06 16.81 -4.08
N PHE A 156 1.82 16.37 -5.28
CA PHE A 156 1.15 17.18 -6.27
C PHE A 156 -0.27 17.52 -5.82
N CYS A 157 -0.96 16.58 -5.26
CA CYS A 157 -2.29 16.83 -4.73
C CYS A 157 -2.25 17.82 -3.58
N LEU A 158 -1.28 17.69 -2.70
CA LEU A 158 -1.13 18.60 -1.60
C LEU A 158 -0.78 19.99 -2.08
N LEU A 159 0.12 20.06 -3.06
CA LEU A 159 0.53 21.33 -3.59
C LEU A 159 -0.64 22.00 -4.27
N TYR A 160 -1.38 21.25 -5.03
CA TYR A 160 -2.53 21.81 -5.72
C TYR A 160 -3.54 22.33 -4.72
N THR A 161 -3.74 21.64 -3.65
CA THR A 161 -4.67 22.05 -2.62
C THR A 161 -4.18 23.25 -1.86
N SER A 162 -2.93 23.26 -1.45
CA SER A 162 -2.43 24.35 -0.66
C SER A 162 -1.85 25.46 -1.50
N ASP A 163 -1.75 25.26 -2.78
CA ASP A 163 -1.19 26.22 -3.64
C ASP A 163 -1.92 27.52 -3.63
N ALA A 164 -3.17 27.44 -3.46
CA ALA A 164 -3.95 28.63 -3.37
C ALA A 164 -3.46 29.49 -2.26
N ALA A 165 -3.10 28.90 -1.15
CA ALA A 165 -2.64 29.63 -0.04
C ALA A 165 -1.24 30.10 -0.22
N ASP A 166 -0.44 29.27 -0.87
CA ASP A 166 0.90 29.54 -0.92
C ASP A 166 1.28 30.43 -1.99
N ASP A 167 0.43 30.52 -2.89
CA ASP A 167 0.69 31.19 -3.98
C ASP A 167 1.04 32.53 -3.84
N LYS A 168 0.70 33.05 -2.85
CA LYS A 168 0.93 34.23 -2.63
C LYS A 168 2.21 34.53 -2.35
N ALA A 169 2.84 33.74 -2.09
CA ALA A 169 4.16 34.12 -1.74
C ALA A 169 4.89 34.79 -2.86
#